data_0248d6ee8723627960feb618e72be802
#
_entry.id   0248d6ee8723627960feb618e72be802
#
_cell.length_a   1.000
_cell.length_b   1.000
_cell.length_c   1.000
_cell.angle_alpha   90.00
_cell.angle_beta   90.00
_cell.angle_gamma   90.00
#
_symmetry.space_group_name_H-M   'P 1'
#
loop_
_entity.id
_entity.type
_entity.pdbx_description
1 polymer ?
#
loop_
_entity_poly.entity_id
_entity_poly.type
_entity_poly.pdbx_seq_one_letter_code
_entity_poly.pdbx_strand_id
1 'polypeptide(L)' 'LYYYGTLAFFQRDKDELKKNMVKLEANHSSYYENNYKTLRSLYEKFDKGYKEASNWKN' A
#
# COMPACT_ATOMS: atom_id res chain seq x y z
N LEU A 1 3.30 -2.80 9.20
CA LEU A 1 3.27 -1.76 8.17
C LEU A 1 2.63 -2.27 6.88
N TYR A 2 3.30 -3.20 6.20
CA TYR A 2 2.74 -3.71 4.95
C TYR A 2 1.44 -4.48 5.19
N TYR A 3 1.44 -5.34 6.20
CA TYR A 3 0.25 -6.14 6.53
C TYR A 3 -0.94 -5.23 6.90
N TYR A 4 -0.69 -4.25 7.76
CA TYR A 4 -1.77 -3.35 8.19
C TYR A 4 -2.22 -2.44 7.07
N GLY A 5 -1.31 -2.05 6.19
CA GLY A 5 -1.67 -1.27 5.02
C GLY A 5 -2.58 -2.05 4.08
N THR A 6 -2.25 -3.32 3.83
CA THR A 6 -3.08 -4.19 2.99
C THR A 6 -4.44 -4.41 3.64
N LEU A 7 -4.46 -4.65 4.95
CA LEU A 7 -5.71 -4.82 5.69
C LEU A 7 -6.57 -3.57 5.58
N ALA A 8 -5.97 -2.39 5.72
CA ALA A 8 -6.69 -1.13 5.61
C ALA A 8 -7.34 -0.98 4.23
N PHE A 9 -6.66 -1.45 3.17
CA PHE A 9 -7.25 -1.43 1.84
C PHE A 9 -8.53 -2.26 1.79
N PHE A 10 -8.49 -3.46 2.35
CA PHE A 10 -9.67 -4.32 2.36
C PHE A 10 -10.77 -3.79 3.25
N GLN A 11 -10.41 -3.05 4.30
CA GLN A 11 -11.38 -2.43 5.20
C GLN A 11 -11.89 -1.10 4.65
N ARG A 12 -11.41 -0.68 3.48
CA ARG A 12 -11.77 0.57 2.82
C ARG A 12 -11.44 1.77 3.69
N ASP A 13 -10.34 1.68 4.43
CA ASP A 13 -9.84 2.75 5.29
C ASP A 13 -8.62 3.39 4.63
N LYS A 14 -8.87 4.37 3.77
CA LYS A 14 -7.84 5.00 2.98
C LYS A 14 -6.85 5.78 3.84
N ASP A 15 -7.33 6.40 4.92
CA ASP A 15 -6.46 7.16 5.81
C ASP A 15 -5.48 6.24 6.53
N GLU A 16 -5.93 5.08 6.98
CA GLU A 16 -5.05 4.11 7.63
C GLU A 16 -4.07 3.52 6.65
N LEU A 17 -4.50 3.29 5.42
CA LEU A 17 -3.60 2.84 4.36
C LEU A 17 -2.49 3.86 4.13
N LYS A 18 -2.85 5.14 4.08
CA LYS A 18 -1.87 6.20 3.90
C LYS A 18 -0.87 6.25 5.06
N LYS A 19 -1.36 6.10 6.29
CA LYS A 19 -0.49 6.09 7.46
C LYS A 19 0.56 4.98 7.37
N ASN A 20 0.13 3.78 6.98
CA ASN A 20 1.05 2.66 6.87
C ASN A 20 2.02 2.83 5.71
N MET A 21 1.55 3.41 4.60
CA MET A 21 2.41 3.71 3.47
C MET A 21 3.51 4.70 3.88
N VAL A 22 3.15 5.76 4.61
CA VAL A 22 4.12 6.76 5.05
C VAL A 22 5.11 6.17 6.04
N LYS A 23 4.66 5.31 6.96
CA LYS A 23 5.55 4.64 7.89
C LYS A 23 6.55 3.75 7.17
N LEU A 24 6.10 3.04 6.15
CA LEU A 24 6.96 2.18 5.37
C LEU A 24 7.97 3.01 4.56
N GLU A 25 7.54 4.16 4.06
CA GLU A 25 8.43 5.07 3.35
C GLU A 25 9.52 5.60 4.27
N ALA A 26 9.17 5.95 5.50
CA ALA A 26 10.14 6.47 6.48
C ALA A 26 11.20 5.41 6.83
N ASN A 27 10.83 4.14 6.76
CA ASN A 27 11.74 3.03 7.04
C ASN A 27 12.20 2.35 5.76
N HIS A 28 12.12 3.06 4.65
CA HIS A 28 12.35 2.51 3.33
C HIS A 28 13.80 2.05 3.17
N SER A 29 13.94 0.83 2.68
CA SER A 29 15.22 0.26 2.28
C SER A 29 14.94 -0.63 1.07
N SER A 30 16.00 -1.11 0.42
CA SER A 30 15.81 -1.99 -0.73
C SER A 30 15.00 -3.24 -0.37
N TYR A 31 15.07 -3.66 0.90
CA TYR A 31 14.32 -4.82 1.38
C TYR A 31 12.81 -4.59 1.33
N TYR A 32 12.38 -3.37 1.66
CA TYR A 32 10.94 -3.04 1.73
C TYR A 32 10.42 -2.34 0.49
N GLU A 33 11.26 -2.16 -0.53
CA GLU A 33 10.87 -1.37 -1.69
C GLU A 33 9.61 -1.89 -2.38
N ASN A 34 9.53 -3.21 -2.60
CA ASN A 34 8.37 -3.79 -3.28
C ASN A 34 7.11 -3.66 -2.43
N ASN A 35 7.23 -3.78 -1.12
CA ASN A 35 6.09 -3.59 -0.23
C ASN A 35 5.59 -2.16 -0.29
N TYR A 36 6.51 -1.20 -0.29
CA TYR A 36 6.14 0.21 -0.40
C TYR A 36 5.43 0.49 -1.72
N LYS A 37 5.96 -0.03 -2.83
CA LYS A 37 5.35 0.18 -4.14
C LYS A 37 3.95 -0.41 -4.20
N THR A 38 3.74 -1.56 -3.57
CA THR A 38 2.43 -2.18 -3.53
C THR A 38 1.44 -1.31 -2.74
N LEU A 39 1.82 -0.84 -1.55
CA LEU A 39 0.94 0.02 -0.76
C LEU A 39 0.63 1.32 -1.49
N ARG A 40 1.63 1.91 -2.14
CA ARG A 40 1.42 3.12 -2.91
C ARG A 40 0.42 2.90 -4.04
N SER A 41 0.55 1.78 -4.74
CA SER A 41 -0.39 1.45 -5.81
C SER A 41 -1.80 1.25 -5.27
N LEU A 42 -1.93 0.58 -4.12
CA LEU A 42 -3.22 0.40 -3.47
C LEU A 42 -3.84 1.75 -3.10
N TYR A 43 -3.01 2.69 -2.67
CA TYR A 43 -3.48 4.02 -2.32
C TYR A 43 -3.95 4.79 -3.56
N GLU A 44 -3.14 4.76 -4.62
CA GLU A 44 -3.45 5.50 -5.84
C GLU A 44 -4.66 4.94 -6.58
N LYS A 45 -4.86 3.63 -6.50
CA LYS A 45 -5.97 2.95 -7.16
C LYS A 45 -6.96 2.41 -6.14
N PHE A 46 -7.21 3.19 -5.10
CA PHE A 46 -7.98 2.75 -3.95
C PHE A 46 -9.41 2.32 -4.34
N ASP A 47 -9.98 2.90 -5.38
CA ASP A 47 -11.33 2.59 -5.82
C ASP A 47 -11.40 1.34 -6.71
N LYS A 48 -10.26 0.70 -6.98
CA LYS A 48 -10.21 -0.53 -7.76
C LYS A 48 -10.18 -1.75 -6.86
N GLY A 49 -10.40 -2.93 -7.44
CA GLY A 49 -10.23 -4.17 -6.70
C GLY A 49 -8.76 -4.44 -6.40
N TYR A 50 -8.50 -5.34 -5.47
CA TYR A 50 -7.14 -5.61 -5.02
C TYR A 50 -6.21 -6.04 -6.16
N LYS A 51 -6.69 -6.92 -7.04
CA LYS A 51 -5.87 -7.42 -8.13
C LYS A 51 -5.35 -6.29 -9.01
N GLU A 52 -6.22 -5.36 -9.35
CA GLU A 52 -5.85 -4.23 -10.20
C GLU A 52 -5.06 -3.19 -9.40
N ALA A 53 -5.51 -2.89 -8.19
CA ALA A 53 -4.90 -1.85 -7.38
C ALA A 53 -3.48 -2.21 -6.96
N SER A 54 -3.18 -3.49 -6.76
CA SER A 54 -1.85 -3.92 -6.33
C SER A 54 -0.88 -4.11 -7.50
N ASN A 55 -1.34 -3.98 -8.73
CA ASN A 55 -0.53 -4.23 -9.91
C ASN A 55 0.25 -2.99 -10.32
N TRP A 56 1.40 -2.79 -9.68
CA TRP A 56 2.25 -1.63 -9.95
C TRP A 56 3.37 -1.91 -10.96
N LYS A 57 3.53 -3.17 -11.34
CA LYS A 57 4.63 -3.56 -12.23
C LYS A 57 4.33 -3.29 -13.70
N ASN A 58 3.11 -2.99 -14.04
CA ASN A 58 2.73 -2.71 -15.42
C ASN A 58 2.61 -1.22 -15.67
#